data_ca1ea67f4d9fca0f2598fd3f5e2e8593
#
_entry.id   ca1ea67f4d9fca0f2598fd3f5e2e8593
#
_cell.length_a   1.000
_cell.length_b   1.000
_cell.length_c   1.000
_cell.angle_alpha   90.00
_cell.angle_beta   90.00
_cell.angle_gamma   90.00
#
_symmetry.space_group_name_H-M   'P 1'
#
loop_
_entity.id
_entity.type
_entity.pdbx_description
1 polymer ?
#
loop_
_entity_poly.entity_id
_entity_poly.type
_entity_poly.pdbx_seq_one_letter_code
_entity_poly.pdbx_strand_id
1 'polypeptide(L)' 'NVVNSRKIVAVVSPDAAPVKRMIQSIKGTRSLIDATQGRKTKAAIVTSDDYIVLSALQPETIARRFAEAYDYEEREEEHE' A
#
# COMPACT_ATOMS: atom_id res chain seq x y z
N ASN A 1 4.08 10.10 -5.67
CA ASN A 1 3.76 8.69 -5.35
C ASN A 1 4.29 8.27 -3.98
N VAL A 2 4.20 9.18 -3.02
CA VAL A 2 4.57 8.87 -1.65
C VAL A 2 3.29 8.54 -0.88
N VAL A 3 3.22 7.31 -0.35
CA VAL A 3 2.10 6.87 0.48
C VAL A 3 2.48 7.11 1.94
N ASN A 4 1.62 7.84 2.66
CA ASN A 4 1.84 8.04 4.08
C ASN A 4 1.59 6.72 4.83
N SER A 5 2.63 6.17 5.45
CA SER A 5 2.56 4.87 6.13
C SER A 5 1.51 4.86 7.26
N ARG A 6 1.20 6.00 7.86
CA ARG A 6 0.17 6.09 8.91
C ARG A 6 -1.24 5.92 8.38
N LYS A 7 -1.43 6.06 7.07
CA LYS A 7 -2.74 5.89 6.43
C LYS A 7 -2.94 4.48 5.87
N ILE A 8 -1.94 3.62 5.96
CA ILE A 8 -2.03 2.26 5.44
C ILE A 8 -2.83 1.40 6.41
N VAL A 9 -3.90 0.79 5.89
CA VAL A 9 -4.75 -0.14 6.63
C VAL A 9 -4.25 -1.57 6.46
N ALA A 10 -3.89 -1.94 5.23
CA ALA A 10 -3.46 -3.30 4.93
C ALA A 10 -2.59 -3.34 3.68
N VAL A 11 -1.68 -4.31 3.64
CA VAL A 11 -0.92 -4.67 2.44
C VAL A 11 -1.29 -6.10 2.12
N VAL A 12 -1.92 -6.34 0.98
CA VAL A 12 -2.52 -7.63 0.66
C VAL A 12 -2.13 -8.12 -0.73
N SER A 13 -2.31 -9.42 -0.97
CA SER A 13 -2.10 -10.01 -2.29
C SER A 13 -3.23 -9.59 -3.23
N PRO A 14 -2.93 -9.17 -4.46
CA PRO A 14 -3.98 -8.81 -5.42
C PRO A 14 -4.75 -10.03 -5.93
N ASP A 15 -4.28 -11.24 -5.68
CA ASP A 15 -4.92 -12.48 -6.15
C ASP A 15 -6.07 -12.94 -5.26
N ALA A 16 -6.21 -12.39 -4.05
CA ALA A 16 -7.33 -12.71 -3.19
C ALA A 16 -8.65 -12.21 -3.79
N ALA A 17 -9.67 -13.06 -3.80
CA ALA A 17 -10.94 -12.72 -4.45
C ALA A 17 -11.59 -11.43 -3.92
N PRO A 18 -11.65 -11.17 -2.60
CA PRO A 18 -12.19 -9.91 -2.10
C PRO A 18 -11.40 -8.71 -2.61
N VAL A 19 -10.07 -8.82 -2.69
CA VAL A 19 -9.20 -7.74 -3.16
C VAL A 19 -9.41 -7.47 -4.64
N LYS A 20 -9.56 -8.51 -5.45
CA LYS A 20 -9.86 -8.35 -6.87
C LYS A 20 -11.16 -7.58 -7.09
N ARG A 21 -12.18 -7.88 -6.29
CA ARG A 21 -13.47 -7.17 -6.37
C ARG A 21 -13.33 -5.71 -5.99
N MET A 22 -12.57 -5.41 -4.95
CA MET A 22 -12.30 -4.02 -4.55
C MET A 22 -11.59 -3.25 -5.68
N ILE A 23 -10.58 -3.85 -6.27
CA ILE A 23 -9.83 -3.23 -7.37
C ILE A 23 -10.77 -2.97 -8.56
N GLN A 24 -11.59 -3.94 -8.93
CA GLN A 24 -12.50 -3.81 -10.06
C GLN A 24 -13.55 -2.72 -9.81
N SER A 25 -14.01 -2.57 -8.58
CA SER A 25 -15.03 -1.57 -8.24
C SER A 25 -14.54 -0.13 -8.38
N ILE A 26 -13.22 0.10 -8.25
CA ILE A 26 -12.63 1.44 -8.35
C ILE A 26 -11.77 1.62 -9.59
N LYS A 27 -11.74 0.63 -10.47
CA LYS A 27 -10.96 0.70 -11.71
C LYS A 27 -11.46 1.86 -12.58
N GLY A 28 -10.53 2.67 -13.04
CA GLY A 28 -10.87 3.87 -13.82
C GLY A 28 -11.22 5.09 -12.98
N THR A 29 -11.21 4.97 -11.67
CA THR A 29 -11.43 6.09 -10.76
C THR A 29 -10.10 6.63 -10.21
N ARG A 30 -10.15 7.78 -9.54
CA ARG A 30 -8.98 8.35 -8.89
C ARG A 30 -8.55 7.59 -7.65
N SER A 31 -9.40 6.68 -7.16
CA SER A 31 -9.11 5.89 -5.96
C SER A 31 -8.16 4.73 -6.21
N LEU A 32 -7.90 4.39 -7.48
CA LEU A 32 -6.93 3.37 -7.84
C LEU A 32 -5.65 4.01 -8.37
N ILE A 33 -4.54 3.77 -7.70
CA ILE A 33 -3.24 4.30 -8.06
C ILE A 33 -2.35 3.14 -8.50
N ASP A 34 -1.87 3.19 -9.75
CA ASP A 34 -0.98 2.16 -10.29
C ASP A 34 0.47 2.63 -10.15
N ALA A 35 1.19 2.05 -9.21
CA ALA A 35 2.59 2.34 -8.97
C ALA A 35 3.52 1.23 -9.47
N THR A 36 3.03 0.34 -10.34
CA THR A 36 3.80 -0.79 -10.84
C THR A 36 4.77 -0.42 -11.97
N GLN A 37 4.54 0.72 -12.62
CA GLN A 37 5.33 1.18 -13.76
C GLN A 37 5.37 0.14 -14.90
N GLY A 38 4.23 -0.48 -15.17
CA GLY A 38 4.11 -1.49 -16.21
C GLY A 38 4.56 -2.89 -15.82
N ARG A 39 4.99 -3.09 -14.58
CA ARG A 39 5.37 -4.40 -14.07
C ARG A 39 4.15 -5.15 -13.53
N LYS A 40 4.32 -6.44 -13.30
CA LYS A 40 3.25 -7.25 -12.72
C LYS A 40 2.94 -6.79 -11.29
N THR A 41 1.65 -6.62 -11.00
CA THR A 41 1.19 -6.28 -9.65
C THR A 41 1.42 -7.46 -8.71
N LYS A 42 2.14 -7.22 -7.62
CA LYS A 42 2.43 -8.23 -6.60
C LYS A 42 1.78 -7.92 -5.26
N ALA A 43 1.36 -6.68 -5.05
CA ALA A 43 0.72 -6.27 -3.80
C ALA A 43 -0.29 -5.17 -4.06
N ALA A 44 -1.31 -5.12 -3.21
CA ALA A 44 -2.27 -4.02 -3.17
C ALA A 44 -2.21 -3.40 -1.77
N ILE A 45 -2.06 -2.08 -1.71
CA ILE A 45 -1.97 -1.33 -0.46
C ILE A 45 -3.30 -0.62 -0.27
N VAL A 46 -4.04 -0.98 0.78
CA VAL A 46 -5.32 -0.36 1.10
C VAL A 46 -5.09 0.73 2.13
N THR A 47 -5.59 1.93 1.86
CA THR A 47 -5.41 3.09 2.74
C THR A 47 -6.70 3.49 3.41
N SER A 48 -6.59 4.27 4.49
CA SER A 48 -7.76 4.78 5.22
C SER A 48 -8.55 5.83 4.44
N ASP A 49 -7.98 6.39 3.37
CA ASP A 49 -8.62 7.38 2.51
C ASP A 49 -9.37 6.74 1.33
N ASP A 50 -9.62 5.44 1.38
CA ASP A 50 -10.31 4.66 0.35
C ASP A 50 -9.52 4.58 -0.97
N TYR A 51 -8.20 4.74 -0.91
CA TYR A 51 -7.33 4.50 -2.06
C TYR A 51 -6.76 3.10 -2.01
N ILE A 52 -6.54 2.53 -3.20
CA ILE A 52 -5.77 1.29 -3.35
C ILE A 52 -4.58 1.59 -4.25
N VAL A 53 -3.39 1.28 -3.77
CA VAL A 53 -2.15 1.46 -4.53
C VAL A 53 -1.66 0.08 -4.98
N LEU A 54 -1.51 -0.10 -6.29
CA LEU A 54 -0.96 -1.33 -6.85
C LEU A 54 0.56 -1.21 -6.90
N SER A 55 1.26 -2.24 -6.42
CA SER A 55 2.72 -2.24 -6.33
C SER A 55 3.31 -3.48 -6.99
N ALA A 56 4.48 -3.32 -7.58
CA ALA A 56 5.27 -4.44 -8.11
C ALA A 56 6.16 -5.09 -7.06
N LEU A 57 6.18 -4.56 -5.82
CA LEU A 57 6.92 -5.14 -4.71
C LEU A 57 6.08 -6.21 -4.02
N GLN A 58 6.76 -7.22 -3.45
CA GLN A 58 6.08 -8.24 -2.65
C GLN A 58 5.48 -7.62 -1.37
N PRO A 59 4.34 -8.15 -0.88
CA PRO A 59 3.73 -7.63 0.34
C PRO A 59 4.68 -7.60 1.54
N GLU A 60 5.49 -8.63 1.70
CA GLU A 60 6.46 -8.71 2.80
C GLU A 60 7.51 -7.60 2.73
N THR A 61 7.94 -7.26 1.51
CA THR A 61 8.92 -6.20 1.29
C THR A 61 8.34 -4.84 1.67
N ILE A 62 7.09 -4.60 1.28
CA ILE A 62 6.39 -3.34 1.60
C ILE A 62 6.20 -3.24 3.10
N ALA A 63 5.70 -4.28 3.74
CA ALA A 63 5.44 -4.30 5.17
C ALA A 63 6.72 -4.03 5.96
N ARG A 64 7.84 -4.62 5.54
CA ARG A 64 9.13 -4.41 6.19
C ARG A 64 9.59 -2.96 6.08
N ARG A 65 9.49 -2.38 4.90
CA ARG A 65 9.91 -0.99 4.68
C ARG A 65 9.08 -0.01 5.50
N PHE A 66 7.79 -0.26 5.60
CA PHE A 66 6.91 0.60 6.40
C PHE A 66 7.16 0.44 7.89
N ALA A 67 7.44 -0.78 8.35
CA ALA A 67 7.80 -1.02 9.75
C ALA A 67 9.08 -0.27 10.11
N GLU A 68 10.09 -0.31 9.26
CA GLU A 68 11.34 0.42 9.46
C GLU A 68 11.11 1.93 9.52
N ALA A 69 10.32 2.46 8.62
CA ALA A 69 10.00 3.88 8.60
C ALA A 69 9.23 4.31 9.85
N TYR A 70 8.29 3.48 10.30
CA TYR A 70 7.51 3.74 11.49
C TYR A 70 8.39 3.74 12.74
N ASP A 71 9.28 2.76 12.85
CA ASP A 71 10.23 2.69 13.97
C ASP A 71 11.14 3.91 14.01
N TYR A 72 11.59 4.37 12.86
CA TYR A 72 12.42 5.55 12.76
C TYR A 72 11.68 6.80 13.26
N GLU A 73 10.43 6.97 12.87
CA GLU A 73 9.61 8.10 13.31
C GLU A 73 9.40 8.07 14.82
N GLU A 74 9.13 6.90 15.40
CA GLU A 74 8.98 6.75 16.86
C GLU A 74 10.24 7.12 17.60
N ARG A 75 11.41 6.73 17.09
CA ARG A 75 12.69 7.06 17.70
C ARG A 75 12.95 8.56 17.72
N GLU A 76 12.59 9.27 16.67
CA GLU A 76 12.72 10.72 16.62
C GLU A 76 11.83 11.39 17.65
N GLU A 77 10.62 10.91 17.84
CA GLU A 77 9.71 11.44 18.85
C GLU A 77 10.22 11.23 20.28
N GLU A 78 10.93 10.13 20.51
CA GLU A 78 11.50 9.83 21.83
C GLU A 78 12.68 10.74 22.21
N HIS A 79 13.30 11.39 21.23
CA HIS A 79 14.45 12.24 21.47
C HIS A 79 14.10 13.66 21.92
N GLU A 80 12.86 13.98 22.00
CA GLU A 80 12.43 15.22 22.58
C GLU A 80 12.34 15.09 24.10
#